data_237730ff800ecdef4ed6f019860deae5
#
_entry.id   237730ff800ecdef4ed6f019860deae5
#
_cell.length_a   1.000
_cell.length_b   1.000
_cell.length_c   1.000
_cell.angle_alpha   90.00
_cell.angle_beta   90.00
_cell.angle_gamma   90.00
#
_symmetry.space_group_name_H-M   'P 1'
#
loop_
_entity.id
_entity.type
_entity.pdbx_description
1 polymer ?
#
loop_
_entity_poly.entity_id
_entity_poly.type
_entity_poly.pdbx_seq_one_letter_code
_entity_poly.pdbx_strand_id
1 'polypeptide(L)'
;MTKRIAGLLVIVLAVMLVPAALPQMEPTPTVYTFVSQFQVPRAHWAAYSEDAEKTLVPIMEKLTADGTIGGWTTFEHIVHTPDGYTHGAAWSSTSIAGLMKVLDEIRKAGPRPGQIAATKHEDLLMQTSLYHAGSGTPAYVRVVCSMAKADKPGEYTATLKKLLVPTFEEQVKKGVATYYGVDEQYVNTGAPSMRCVVIDYPNAEGMDKWAQAISATMSKWSPAERAEFFASTVADSRRDILARITHSGHK
;
A
#
# COMPACT_ATOMS: atom_id res chain seq x y z
N MET A 1 21.81 -1.14 -88.02
CA MET A 1 22.64 -1.11 -86.78
C MET A 1 21.83 -0.44 -85.70
N THR A 2 21.15 -1.22 -84.86
CA THR A 2 20.22 -0.75 -83.84
C THR A 2 20.81 -1.08 -82.44
N LYS A 3 21.25 -0.06 -81.73
CA LYS A 3 21.79 -0.19 -80.35
C LYS A 3 20.59 -0.25 -79.37
N ARG A 4 20.44 -1.38 -78.64
CA ARG A 4 19.51 -1.54 -77.56
C ARG A 4 20.18 -1.01 -76.29
N ILE A 5 19.57 0.01 -75.68
CA ILE A 5 19.93 0.52 -74.35
C ILE A 5 19.11 -0.25 -73.33
N ALA A 6 19.73 -1.08 -72.50
CA ALA A 6 19.13 -1.75 -71.37
C ALA A 6 19.07 -0.78 -70.18
N GLY A 7 17.88 -0.33 -69.83
CA GLY A 7 17.63 0.46 -68.63
C GLY A 7 17.62 -0.43 -67.39
N LEU A 8 18.55 -0.18 -66.49
CA LEU A 8 18.64 -0.82 -65.18
C LEU A 8 17.66 -0.13 -64.22
N LEU A 9 16.57 -0.80 -63.84
CA LEU A 9 15.61 -0.29 -62.85
C LEU A 9 16.12 -0.64 -61.44
N VAL A 10 16.64 0.36 -60.72
CA VAL A 10 17.05 0.21 -59.33
C VAL A 10 15.82 0.47 -58.44
N ILE A 11 15.24 -0.60 -57.88
CA ILE A 11 14.18 -0.51 -56.89
C ILE A 11 14.87 -0.23 -55.52
N VAL A 12 14.76 0.99 -55.06
CA VAL A 12 15.16 1.36 -53.68
C VAL A 12 14.01 0.94 -52.75
N LEU A 13 14.21 -0.16 -52.04
CA LEU A 13 13.29 -0.62 -51.01
C LEU A 13 13.52 0.24 -49.75
N ALA A 14 12.75 1.31 -49.53
CA ALA A 14 12.75 2.09 -48.30
C ALA A 14 12.06 1.26 -47.22
N VAL A 15 12.85 0.57 -46.39
CA VAL A 15 12.37 -0.04 -45.16
C VAL A 15 12.06 1.09 -44.17
N MET A 16 10.78 1.46 -44.05
CA MET A 16 10.31 2.32 -42.98
C MET A 16 10.44 1.55 -41.66
N LEU A 17 11.48 1.85 -40.90
CA LEU A 17 11.58 1.52 -39.49
C LEU A 17 10.50 2.31 -38.74
N VAL A 18 9.31 1.73 -38.59
CA VAL A 18 8.33 2.22 -37.65
C VAL A 18 8.91 1.94 -36.26
N PRO A 19 9.23 2.96 -35.44
CA PRO A 19 9.64 2.70 -34.08
C PRO A 19 8.49 1.96 -33.39
N ALA A 20 8.76 0.75 -32.92
CA ALA A 20 7.82 0.01 -32.09
C ALA A 20 7.50 0.93 -30.90
N ALA A 21 6.31 1.50 -30.89
CA ALA A 21 5.81 2.24 -29.74
C ALA A 21 5.86 1.29 -28.55
N LEU A 22 6.74 1.55 -27.62
CA LEU A 22 6.73 0.84 -26.33
C LEU A 22 5.31 0.97 -25.78
N PRO A 23 4.71 -0.12 -25.31
CA PRO A 23 3.38 -0.04 -24.72
C PRO A 23 3.42 1.01 -23.64
N GLN A 24 2.68 2.10 -23.85
CA GLN A 24 2.48 3.13 -22.84
C GLN A 24 1.76 2.43 -21.69
N MET A 25 2.46 2.20 -20.58
CA MET A 25 1.80 1.70 -19.37
C MET A 25 0.73 2.74 -19.01
N GLU A 26 -0.52 2.29 -19.01
CA GLU A 26 -1.62 3.09 -18.48
C GLU A 26 -1.23 3.57 -17.09
N PRO A 27 -1.38 4.88 -16.79
CA PRO A 27 -1.04 5.38 -15.48
C PRO A 27 -1.88 4.66 -14.44
N THR A 28 -1.23 4.01 -13.49
CA THR A 28 -1.90 3.36 -12.36
C THR A 28 -2.74 4.42 -11.63
N PRO A 29 -4.05 4.22 -11.45
CA PRO A 29 -4.88 5.22 -10.82
C PRO A 29 -4.37 5.49 -9.40
N THR A 30 -4.38 6.76 -9.02
CA THR A 30 -4.05 7.16 -7.65
C THR A 30 -5.07 6.55 -6.69
N VAL A 31 -4.58 5.90 -5.65
CA VAL A 31 -5.40 5.33 -4.58
C VAL A 31 -5.18 6.15 -3.31
N TYR A 32 -6.25 6.50 -2.64
CA TYR A 32 -6.25 7.12 -1.33
C TYR A 32 -6.71 6.10 -0.30
N THR A 33 -6.07 6.10 0.86
CA THR A 33 -6.42 5.21 1.98
C THR A 33 -6.64 6.03 3.23
N PHE A 34 -7.79 5.85 3.85
CA PHE A 34 -8.07 6.40 5.17
C PHE A 34 -7.80 5.30 6.20
N VAL A 35 -7.03 5.63 7.22
CA VAL A 35 -6.70 4.72 8.32
C VAL A 35 -7.19 5.36 9.61
N SER A 36 -7.99 4.63 10.38
CA SER A 36 -8.50 5.06 11.68
C SER A 36 -8.01 4.07 12.74
N GLN A 37 -7.29 4.56 13.75
CA GLN A 37 -6.66 3.74 14.79
C GLN A 37 -7.14 4.16 16.17
N PHE A 38 -7.32 3.18 17.05
CA PHE A 38 -7.86 3.37 18.39
C PHE A 38 -7.01 2.65 19.43
N GLN A 39 -6.76 3.31 20.57
CA GLN A 39 -6.30 2.65 21.78
C GLN A 39 -7.50 2.26 22.60
N VAL A 40 -7.89 0.99 22.54
CA VAL A 40 -9.02 0.44 23.26
C VAL A 40 -8.51 -0.26 24.51
N PRO A 41 -9.00 0.06 25.72
CA PRO A 41 -8.66 -0.67 26.93
C PRO A 41 -9.05 -2.16 26.81
N ARG A 42 -8.21 -3.05 27.34
CA ARG A 42 -8.39 -4.50 27.14
C ARG A 42 -9.77 -5.03 27.55
N ALA A 43 -10.36 -4.44 28.59
CA ALA A 43 -11.71 -4.81 29.05
C ALA A 43 -12.81 -4.58 27.99
N HIS A 44 -12.54 -3.76 26.97
CA HIS A 44 -13.50 -3.38 25.93
C HIS A 44 -13.19 -3.98 24.55
N TRP A 45 -12.18 -4.84 24.41
CA TRP A 45 -11.80 -5.43 23.13
C TRP A 45 -12.93 -6.24 22.48
N ALA A 46 -13.59 -7.10 23.27
CA ALA A 46 -14.71 -7.86 22.75
C ALA A 46 -15.86 -6.98 22.26
N ALA A 47 -16.20 -5.93 23.02
CA ALA A 47 -17.24 -4.98 22.64
C ALA A 47 -16.84 -4.19 21.36
N TYR A 48 -15.56 -3.80 21.24
CA TYR A 48 -15.06 -3.13 20.03
C TYR A 48 -15.18 -4.02 18.79
N SER A 49 -14.77 -5.29 18.90
CA SER A 49 -14.88 -6.27 17.81
C SER A 49 -16.33 -6.53 17.42
N GLU A 50 -17.23 -6.68 18.39
CA GLU A 50 -18.67 -6.85 18.16
C GLU A 50 -19.29 -5.63 17.45
N ASP A 51 -18.94 -4.41 17.88
CA ASP A 51 -19.37 -3.17 17.24
C ASP A 51 -18.87 -3.07 15.78
N ALA A 52 -17.61 -3.49 15.54
CA ALA A 52 -17.06 -3.52 14.20
C ALA A 52 -17.83 -4.51 13.30
N GLU A 53 -18.04 -5.72 13.77
CA GLU A 53 -18.77 -6.77 13.05
C GLU A 53 -20.22 -6.37 12.74
N LYS A 54 -20.93 -5.81 13.71
CA LYS A 54 -22.35 -5.46 13.55
C LYS A 54 -22.60 -4.18 12.76
N THR A 55 -21.67 -3.25 12.77
CA THR A 55 -21.89 -1.91 12.22
C THR A 55 -20.93 -1.59 11.07
N LEU A 56 -19.62 -1.70 11.30
CA LEU A 56 -18.62 -1.27 10.34
C LEU A 56 -18.55 -2.20 9.14
N VAL A 57 -18.50 -3.52 9.37
CA VAL A 57 -18.39 -4.54 8.32
C VAL A 57 -19.52 -4.42 7.30
N PRO A 58 -20.82 -4.37 7.68
CA PRO A 58 -21.91 -4.21 6.71
C PRO A 58 -21.84 -2.90 5.89
N ILE A 59 -21.39 -1.81 6.50
CA ILE A 59 -21.18 -0.54 5.78
C ILE A 59 -20.10 -0.71 4.72
N MET A 60 -18.96 -1.31 5.09
CA MET A 60 -17.83 -1.51 4.19
C MET A 60 -18.17 -2.45 3.03
N GLU A 61 -18.85 -3.57 3.32
CA GLU A 61 -19.32 -4.52 2.30
C GLU A 61 -20.24 -3.86 1.29
N LYS A 62 -21.23 -3.08 1.77
CA LYS A 62 -22.15 -2.33 0.90
C LYS A 62 -21.40 -1.36 -0.01
N LEU A 63 -20.47 -0.57 0.56
CA LEU A 63 -19.74 0.45 -0.19
C LEU A 63 -18.68 -0.15 -1.14
N THR A 64 -18.21 -1.36 -0.85
CA THR A 64 -17.38 -2.13 -1.77
C THR A 64 -18.21 -2.68 -2.93
N ALA A 65 -19.37 -3.23 -2.63
CA ALA A 65 -20.29 -3.79 -3.64
C ALA A 65 -20.78 -2.73 -4.63
N ASP A 66 -21.07 -1.50 -4.17
CA ASP A 66 -21.48 -0.38 -5.04
C ASP A 66 -20.30 0.34 -5.73
N GLY A 67 -19.06 -0.05 -5.42
CA GLY A 67 -17.84 0.50 -6.02
C GLY A 67 -17.41 1.86 -5.47
N THR A 68 -17.98 2.32 -4.36
CA THR A 68 -17.56 3.54 -3.67
C THR A 68 -16.14 3.42 -3.14
N ILE A 69 -15.79 2.25 -2.59
CA ILE A 69 -14.43 1.90 -2.15
C ILE A 69 -13.92 0.67 -2.88
N GLY A 70 -12.60 0.59 -3.06
CA GLY A 70 -11.92 -0.52 -3.72
C GLY A 70 -11.57 -1.67 -2.78
N GLY A 71 -11.35 -1.36 -1.51
CA GLY A 71 -11.00 -2.36 -0.50
C GLY A 71 -11.02 -1.77 0.91
N TRP A 72 -11.09 -2.65 1.90
CA TRP A 72 -11.09 -2.28 3.31
C TRP A 72 -10.59 -3.43 4.18
N THR A 73 -10.17 -3.09 5.37
CA THR A 73 -9.77 -4.05 6.41
C THR A 73 -10.08 -3.50 7.80
N THR A 74 -10.38 -4.39 8.74
CA THR A 74 -10.30 -4.12 10.17
C THR A 74 -9.17 -4.95 10.77
N PHE A 75 -8.50 -4.44 11.78
CA PHE A 75 -7.32 -5.08 12.32
C PHE A 75 -7.15 -4.86 13.82
N GLU A 76 -6.45 -5.83 14.45
CA GLU A 76 -5.99 -5.80 15.82
C GLU A 76 -4.47 -5.86 15.85
N HIS A 77 -3.82 -4.91 16.53
CA HIS A 77 -2.36 -4.93 16.69
C HIS A 77 -1.95 -6.16 17.51
N ILE A 78 -0.90 -6.87 17.05
CA ILE A 78 -0.36 -8.03 17.77
C ILE A 78 0.72 -7.60 18.76
N VAL A 79 1.50 -6.59 18.38
CA VAL A 79 2.56 -6.04 19.21
C VAL A 79 2.09 -4.70 19.76
N HIS A 80 1.97 -4.61 21.08
CA HIS A 80 1.44 -3.44 21.77
C HIS A 80 2.54 -2.70 22.49
N THR A 81 2.42 -1.37 22.52
CA THR A 81 3.15 -0.50 23.43
C THR A 81 2.16 0.11 24.44
N PRO A 82 2.59 0.52 25.64
CA PRO A 82 1.68 1.06 26.66
C PRO A 82 0.77 2.18 26.14
N ASP A 83 1.30 3.04 25.27
CA ASP A 83 0.60 4.19 24.69
C ASP A 83 0.24 3.98 23.21
N GLY A 84 0.33 2.74 22.70
CA GLY A 84 0.09 2.40 21.32
C GLY A 84 -1.38 2.15 21.00
N TYR A 85 -1.70 2.22 19.73
CA TYR A 85 -3.00 1.79 19.22
C TYR A 85 -3.13 0.27 19.31
N THR A 86 -4.36 -0.21 19.45
CA THR A 86 -4.67 -1.63 19.60
C THR A 86 -5.56 -2.16 18.48
N HIS A 87 -6.42 -1.32 17.93
CA HIS A 87 -7.37 -1.69 16.90
C HIS A 87 -7.45 -0.59 15.84
N GLY A 88 -7.96 -0.95 14.67
CA GLY A 88 -8.23 0.03 13.64
C GLY A 88 -8.98 -0.54 12.45
N ALA A 89 -9.22 0.36 11.51
CA ALA A 89 -9.75 0.05 10.20
C ALA A 89 -9.04 0.90 9.15
N ALA A 90 -8.93 0.36 7.94
CA ALA A 90 -8.46 1.09 6.78
C ALA A 90 -9.40 0.82 5.60
N TRP A 91 -9.61 1.83 4.76
CA TRP A 91 -10.38 1.68 3.52
C TRP A 91 -9.79 2.55 2.43
N SER A 92 -9.86 2.06 1.20
CA SER A 92 -9.23 2.69 0.05
C SER A 92 -10.23 3.00 -1.07
N SER A 93 -10.00 4.10 -1.78
CA SER A 93 -10.77 4.52 -2.95
C SER A 93 -9.88 5.28 -3.93
N THR A 94 -10.28 5.32 -5.19
CA THR A 94 -9.68 6.19 -6.19
C THR A 94 -10.10 7.65 -6.06
N SER A 95 -10.99 7.97 -5.10
CA SER A 95 -11.43 9.34 -4.81
C SER A 95 -11.54 9.61 -3.32
N ILE A 96 -11.20 10.82 -2.91
CA ILE A 96 -11.39 11.27 -1.53
C ILE A 96 -12.88 11.30 -1.17
N ALA A 97 -13.75 11.65 -2.14
CA ALA A 97 -15.20 11.63 -1.93
C ALA A 97 -15.72 10.24 -1.53
N GLY A 98 -15.16 9.17 -2.12
CA GLY A 98 -15.47 7.79 -1.72
C GLY A 98 -15.10 7.50 -0.27
N LEU A 99 -13.93 7.97 0.17
CA LEU A 99 -13.49 7.81 1.56
C LEU A 99 -14.41 8.58 2.53
N MET A 100 -14.79 9.82 2.19
CA MET A 100 -15.66 10.64 3.02
C MET A 100 -17.07 10.03 3.14
N LYS A 101 -17.56 9.37 2.08
CA LYS A 101 -18.86 8.66 2.13
C LYS A 101 -18.87 7.56 3.19
N VAL A 102 -17.76 6.85 3.39
CA VAL A 102 -17.62 5.87 4.49
C VAL A 102 -17.81 6.55 5.84
N LEU A 103 -17.11 7.66 6.08
CA LEU A 103 -17.25 8.42 7.34
C LEU A 103 -18.67 8.89 7.57
N ASP A 104 -19.37 9.33 6.52
CA ASP A 104 -20.77 9.76 6.62
C ASP A 104 -21.71 8.60 6.98
N GLU A 105 -21.50 7.41 6.40
CA GLU A 105 -22.31 6.24 6.75
C GLU A 105 -22.00 5.76 8.19
N ILE A 106 -20.74 5.78 8.61
CA ILE A 106 -20.35 5.48 10.00
C ILE A 106 -21.03 6.47 10.97
N ARG A 107 -21.03 7.77 10.64
CA ARG A 107 -21.68 8.80 11.46
C ARG A 107 -23.19 8.62 11.56
N LYS A 108 -23.85 8.24 10.47
CA LYS A 108 -25.29 7.93 10.44
C LYS A 108 -25.65 6.71 11.30
N ALA A 109 -24.77 5.73 11.38
CA ALA A 109 -24.97 4.55 12.22
C ALA A 109 -24.94 4.87 13.72
N GLY A 110 -24.41 6.04 14.09
CA GLY A 110 -24.37 6.54 15.46
C GLY A 110 -23.18 6.02 16.28
N PRO A 111 -23.18 6.37 17.57
CA PRO A 111 -22.09 6.02 18.46
C PRO A 111 -22.01 4.51 18.73
N ARG A 112 -20.80 3.97 18.77
CA ARG A 112 -20.49 2.58 19.05
C ARG A 112 -19.83 2.45 20.42
N PRO A 113 -20.40 1.71 21.38
CA PRO A 113 -19.91 1.63 22.75
C PRO A 113 -18.43 1.23 22.86
N GLY A 114 -17.99 0.22 22.10
CA GLY A 114 -16.60 -0.22 22.09
C GLY A 114 -15.63 0.82 21.56
N GLN A 115 -16.05 1.63 20.58
CA GLN A 115 -15.25 2.75 20.05
C GLN A 115 -15.21 3.94 21.03
N ILE A 116 -16.34 4.23 21.71
CA ILE A 116 -16.43 5.29 22.72
C ILE A 116 -15.48 5.02 23.90
N ALA A 117 -15.25 3.74 24.22
CA ALA A 117 -14.32 3.35 25.28
C ALA A 117 -12.85 3.60 24.93
N ALA A 118 -12.53 3.94 23.68
CA ALA A 118 -11.16 4.23 23.28
C ALA A 118 -10.61 5.48 24.00
N THR A 119 -9.39 5.36 24.49
CA THR A 119 -8.68 6.44 25.20
C THR A 119 -7.83 7.31 24.28
N LYS A 120 -7.58 6.84 23.05
CA LYS A 120 -6.82 7.55 22.01
C LYS A 120 -7.36 7.19 20.64
N HIS A 121 -7.35 8.16 19.75
CA HIS A 121 -7.78 8.00 18.36
C HIS A 121 -6.86 8.79 17.44
N GLU A 122 -6.54 8.21 16.29
CA GLU A 122 -5.78 8.87 15.23
C GLU A 122 -6.36 8.48 13.87
N ASP A 123 -6.52 9.48 13.02
CA ASP A 123 -6.89 9.32 11.63
C ASP A 123 -5.73 9.76 10.72
N LEU A 124 -5.45 8.94 9.71
CA LEU A 124 -4.47 9.23 8.68
C LEU A 124 -5.15 9.19 7.31
N LEU A 125 -4.88 10.18 6.49
CA LEU A 125 -5.22 10.16 5.07
C LEU A 125 -3.94 9.99 4.27
N MET A 126 -3.83 8.83 3.60
CA MET A 126 -2.67 8.41 2.85
C MET A 126 -2.96 8.42 1.35
N GLN A 127 -1.93 8.60 0.54
CA GLN A 127 -1.94 8.41 -0.89
C GLN A 127 -0.96 7.31 -1.26
N THR A 128 -1.42 6.29 -1.98
CA THR A 128 -0.60 5.17 -2.42
C THR A 128 0.05 5.50 -3.75
N SER A 129 1.38 5.52 -3.78
CA SER A 129 2.18 5.86 -4.96
C SER A 129 2.61 4.66 -5.79
N LEU A 130 2.74 3.51 -5.15
CA LEU A 130 3.08 2.21 -5.75
C LEU A 130 2.29 1.13 -5.04
N TYR A 131 1.71 0.19 -5.78
CA TYR A 131 1.08 -0.97 -5.17
C TYR A 131 0.94 -2.12 -6.16
N HIS A 132 0.80 -3.32 -5.61
CA HIS A 132 0.40 -4.51 -6.34
C HIS A 132 -0.47 -5.38 -5.43
N ALA A 133 -1.64 -5.73 -5.93
CA ALA A 133 -2.54 -6.70 -5.31
C ALA A 133 -2.37 -8.06 -5.99
N GLY A 134 -2.01 -9.06 -5.22
CA GLY A 134 -1.99 -10.47 -5.61
C GLY A 134 -3.32 -11.15 -5.31
N SER A 135 -3.30 -12.47 -5.30
CA SER A 135 -4.45 -13.31 -4.94
C SER A 135 -4.38 -13.75 -3.49
N GLY A 136 -5.54 -14.11 -2.92
CA GLY A 136 -5.67 -14.68 -1.58
C GLY A 136 -6.25 -13.71 -0.55
N THR A 137 -6.67 -14.27 0.58
CA THR A 137 -7.24 -13.51 1.70
C THR A 137 -6.12 -13.14 2.67
N PRO A 138 -5.93 -11.87 3.00
CA PRO A 138 -4.92 -11.45 3.95
C PRO A 138 -5.35 -11.82 5.39
N ALA A 139 -4.39 -12.33 6.18
CA ALA A 139 -4.58 -12.62 7.60
C ALA A 139 -3.77 -11.70 8.51
N TYR A 140 -2.70 -11.12 7.99
CA TYR A 140 -1.82 -10.21 8.73
C TYR A 140 -1.43 -9.03 7.86
N VAL A 141 -1.23 -7.89 8.50
CA VAL A 141 -0.64 -6.71 7.88
C VAL A 141 0.59 -6.26 8.67
N ARG A 142 1.65 -5.94 7.95
CA ARG A 142 2.80 -5.23 8.50
C ARG A 142 2.93 -3.88 7.83
N VAL A 143 3.06 -2.84 8.62
CA VAL A 143 3.31 -1.48 8.15
C VAL A 143 4.66 -1.02 8.68
N VAL A 144 5.52 -0.59 7.77
CA VAL A 144 6.85 -0.06 8.09
C VAL A 144 6.88 1.39 7.66
N CYS A 145 6.81 2.31 8.61
CA CYS A 145 6.85 3.74 8.35
C CYS A 145 8.22 4.33 8.68
N SER A 146 8.65 5.30 7.87
CA SER A 146 9.84 6.12 8.09
C SER A 146 9.57 7.55 7.61
N MET A 147 10.27 8.52 8.15
CA MET A 147 10.21 9.89 7.67
C MET A 147 11.20 10.06 6.52
N ALA A 148 10.72 10.42 5.34
CA ALA A 148 11.59 10.84 4.25
C ALA A 148 12.27 12.17 4.60
N LYS A 149 13.49 12.40 4.11
CA LYS A 149 14.16 13.69 4.29
C LYS A 149 13.41 14.79 3.54
N ALA A 150 13.18 15.91 4.21
CA ALA A 150 12.37 17.01 3.68
C ALA A 150 12.97 17.68 2.43
N ASP A 151 14.30 17.68 2.30
CA ASP A 151 15.04 18.16 1.15
C ASP A 151 15.03 17.18 -0.04
N LYS A 152 14.55 15.94 0.16
CA LYS A 152 14.61 14.84 -0.80
C LYS A 152 13.33 13.98 -0.85
N PRO A 153 12.15 14.59 -0.97
CA PRO A 153 10.89 13.88 -0.77
C PRO A 153 10.64 12.76 -1.78
N GLY A 154 11.17 12.86 -3.00
CA GLY A 154 11.03 11.82 -4.04
C GLY A 154 12.08 10.72 -3.99
N GLU A 155 13.22 10.91 -3.31
CA GLU A 155 14.32 9.93 -3.29
C GLU A 155 13.92 8.63 -2.59
N TYR A 156 13.15 8.70 -1.53
CA TYR A 156 12.70 7.51 -0.80
C TYR A 156 11.93 6.54 -1.71
N THR A 157 10.90 7.03 -2.39
CA THR A 157 10.08 6.21 -3.30
C THR A 157 10.90 5.73 -4.51
N ALA A 158 11.78 6.58 -5.07
CA ALA A 158 12.66 6.20 -6.17
C ALA A 158 13.63 5.09 -5.76
N THR A 159 14.23 5.19 -4.58
CA THR A 159 15.17 4.21 -4.04
C THR A 159 14.46 2.89 -3.72
N LEU A 160 13.26 2.92 -3.11
CA LEU A 160 12.45 1.72 -2.94
C LEU A 160 12.13 1.06 -4.26
N LYS A 161 11.68 1.82 -5.26
CA LYS A 161 11.35 1.33 -6.60
C LYS A 161 12.54 0.63 -7.26
N LYS A 162 13.72 1.19 -7.10
CA LYS A 162 14.96 0.63 -7.66
C LYS A 162 15.42 -0.63 -6.93
N LEU A 163 15.44 -0.62 -5.58
CA LEU A 163 16.17 -1.59 -4.78
C LEU A 163 15.29 -2.70 -4.17
N LEU A 164 14.02 -2.44 -3.89
CA LEU A 164 13.15 -3.38 -3.18
C LEU A 164 11.89 -3.79 -3.95
N VAL A 165 11.30 -2.91 -4.74
CA VAL A 165 10.05 -3.22 -5.48
C VAL A 165 10.19 -4.47 -6.36
N PRO A 166 11.29 -4.75 -7.06
CA PRO A 166 11.43 -6.01 -7.80
C PRO A 166 11.28 -7.25 -6.93
N THR A 167 11.79 -7.21 -5.69
CA THR A 167 11.60 -8.28 -4.71
C THR A 167 10.16 -8.35 -4.23
N PHE A 168 9.51 -7.22 -3.96
CA PHE A 168 8.09 -7.17 -3.56
C PHE A 168 7.21 -7.82 -4.62
N GLU A 169 7.38 -7.44 -5.89
CA GLU A 169 6.68 -8.02 -7.04
C GLU A 169 6.84 -9.53 -7.12
N GLU A 170 8.07 -10.02 -6.93
CA GLU A 170 8.35 -11.45 -6.94
C GLU A 170 7.63 -12.18 -5.80
N GLN A 171 7.62 -11.61 -4.60
CA GLN A 171 6.97 -12.25 -3.44
C GLN A 171 5.46 -12.26 -3.57
N VAL A 172 4.83 -11.21 -4.12
CA VAL A 172 3.40 -11.20 -4.41
C VAL A 172 3.04 -12.24 -5.48
N LYS A 173 3.81 -12.33 -6.57
CA LYS A 173 3.62 -13.38 -7.61
C LYS A 173 3.73 -14.80 -7.06
N LYS A 174 4.55 -15.01 -6.04
CA LYS A 174 4.70 -16.31 -5.36
C LYS A 174 3.61 -16.59 -4.31
N GLY A 175 2.71 -15.64 -4.05
CA GLY A 175 1.70 -15.75 -3.00
C GLY A 175 2.26 -15.68 -1.57
N VAL A 176 3.50 -15.21 -1.41
CA VAL A 176 4.12 -14.97 -0.09
C VAL A 176 3.47 -13.76 0.59
N ALA A 177 3.10 -12.76 -0.18
CA ALA A 177 2.26 -11.63 0.23
C ALA A 177 1.04 -11.54 -0.70
N THR A 178 -0.07 -11.05 -0.19
CA THR A 178 -1.30 -10.80 -0.98
C THR A 178 -1.37 -9.37 -1.48
N TYR A 179 -0.60 -8.48 -0.90
CA TYR A 179 -0.54 -7.07 -1.27
C TYR A 179 0.77 -6.43 -0.81
N TYR A 180 1.25 -5.46 -1.55
CA TYR A 180 2.11 -4.42 -1.01
C TYR A 180 1.67 -3.04 -1.51
N GLY A 181 1.90 -2.02 -0.69
CA GLY A 181 1.70 -0.61 -1.04
C GLY A 181 2.80 0.27 -0.47
N VAL A 182 3.09 1.37 -1.16
CA VAL A 182 3.97 2.44 -0.68
C VAL A 182 3.13 3.70 -0.56
N ASP A 183 2.89 4.08 0.67
CA ASP A 183 1.98 5.16 1.04
C ASP A 183 2.74 6.40 1.52
N GLU A 184 2.20 7.56 1.19
CA GLU A 184 2.62 8.84 1.74
C GLU A 184 1.44 9.56 2.38
N GLN A 185 1.70 10.36 3.41
CA GLN A 185 0.63 11.19 3.97
C GLN A 185 0.13 12.19 2.93
N TYR A 186 -1.16 12.16 2.64
CA TYR A 186 -1.84 13.16 1.83
C TYR A 186 -2.17 14.41 2.65
N VAL A 187 -2.58 14.21 3.90
CA VAL A 187 -2.76 15.29 4.89
C VAL A 187 -1.75 15.09 6.02
N ASN A 188 -0.81 16.01 6.17
CA ASN A 188 0.21 15.95 7.21
C ASN A 188 -0.38 16.39 8.54
N THR A 189 -0.77 15.45 9.39
CA THR A 189 -1.38 15.71 10.70
C THR A 189 -0.37 15.63 11.86
N GLY A 190 0.81 15.10 11.63
CA GLY A 190 1.81 14.91 12.69
C GLY A 190 3.23 14.95 12.17
N ALA A 191 3.79 13.81 11.80
CA ALA A 191 5.15 13.69 11.30
C ALA A 191 5.20 14.01 9.79
N PRO A 192 5.68 15.19 9.38
CA PRO A 192 5.74 15.56 7.98
C PRO A 192 6.63 14.57 7.21
N SER A 193 6.27 14.32 5.95
CA SER A 193 7.01 13.41 5.07
C SER A 193 7.04 11.94 5.49
N MET A 194 6.08 11.48 6.30
CA MET A 194 5.95 10.06 6.61
C MET A 194 5.65 9.25 5.35
N ARG A 195 6.39 8.16 5.18
CA ARG A 195 6.24 7.17 4.12
C ARG A 195 6.10 5.81 4.77
N CYS A 196 5.15 5.02 4.31
CA CYS A 196 4.89 3.69 4.85
C CYS A 196 4.95 2.65 3.73
N VAL A 197 5.54 1.51 4.01
CA VAL A 197 5.40 0.30 3.20
C VAL A 197 4.40 -0.60 3.92
N VAL A 198 3.30 -0.89 3.28
CA VAL A 198 2.24 -1.77 3.77
C VAL A 198 2.39 -3.11 3.07
N ILE A 199 2.36 -4.20 3.81
CA ILE A 199 2.45 -5.55 3.27
C ILE A 199 1.39 -6.42 3.95
N ASP A 200 0.53 -7.05 3.14
CA ASP A 200 -0.45 -8.01 3.61
C ASP A 200 0.01 -9.44 3.35
N TYR A 201 -0.17 -10.31 4.33
CA TYR A 201 0.26 -11.69 4.28
C TYR A 201 -0.91 -12.66 4.48
N PRO A 202 -0.96 -13.77 3.72
CA PRO A 202 -2.00 -14.78 3.89
C PRO A 202 -1.85 -15.58 5.19
N ASN A 203 -0.65 -15.64 5.77
CA ASN A 203 -0.33 -16.37 6.99
C ASN A 203 1.02 -15.94 7.56
N ALA A 204 1.38 -16.46 8.75
CA ALA A 204 2.66 -16.15 9.41
C ALA A 204 3.89 -16.65 8.63
N GLU A 205 3.78 -17.78 7.93
CA GLU A 205 4.89 -18.31 7.10
C GLU A 205 5.23 -17.33 5.96
N GLY A 206 4.24 -16.63 5.41
CA GLY A 206 4.45 -15.55 4.44
C GLY A 206 5.34 -14.45 5.00
N MET A 207 5.16 -14.06 6.27
CA MET A 207 6.01 -13.05 6.91
C MET A 207 7.47 -13.50 6.99
N ASP A 208 7.71 -14.78 7.36
CA ASP A 208 9.07 -15.33 7.43
C ASP A 208 9.75 -15.38 6.06
N LYS A 209 9.04 -15.85 5.04
CA LYS A 209 9.54 -15.90 3.65
C LYS A 209 9.83 -14.52 3.10
N TRP A 210 8.96 -13.55 3.37
CA TRP A 210 9.18 -12.15 3.01
C TRP A 210 10.45 -11.60 3.66
N ALA A 211 10.60 -11.78 4.98
CA ALA A 211 11.78 -11.31 5.71
C ALA A 211 13.08 -11.91 5.16
N GLN A 212 13.07 -13.21 4.84
CA GLN A 212 14.22 -13.90 4.21
C GLN A 212 14.53 -13.31 2.83
N ALA A 213 13.51 -13.07 1.99
CA ALA A 213 13.69 -12.51 0.65
C ALA A 213 14.27 -11.08 0.72
N ILE A 214 13.76 -10.24 1.60
CA ILE A 214 14.28 -8.87 1.82
C ILE A 214 15.73 -8.91 2.31
N SER A 215 16.04 -9.77 3.29
CA SER A 215 17.40 -9.94 3.80
C SER A 215 18.36 -10.41 2.69
N ALA A 216 17.95 -11.39 1.89
CA ALA A 216 18.74 -11.89 0.76
C ALA A 216 18.95 -10.80 -0.33
N THR A 217 17.98 -9.96 -0.57
CA THR A 217 18.12 -8.82 -1.50
C THR A 217 19.10 -7.79 -0.94
N MET A 218 18.90 -7.35 0.31
CA MET A 218 19.76 -6.35 0.93
C MET A 218 21.21 -6.84 1.12
N SER A 219 21.45 -8.15 1.28
CA SER A 219 22.80 -8.70 1.38
C SER A 219 23.63 -8.54 0.11
N LYS A 220 22.96 -8.41 -1.05
CA LYS A 220 23.61 -8.21 -2.36
C LYS A 220 23.89 -6.75 -2.68
N TRP A 221 23.40 -5.82 -1.89
CA TRP A 221 23.61 -4.40 -2.14
C TRP A 221 25.07 -4.02 -1.96
N SER A 222 25.55 -3.21 -2.89
CA SER A 222 26.83 -2.53 -2.77
C SER A 222 26.82 -1.54 -1.58
N PRO A 223 27.99 -1.14 -1.07
CA PRO A 223 28.05 -0.06 -0.07
C PRO A 223 27.37 1.25 -0.51
N ALA A 224 27.42 1.57 -1.80
CA ALA A 224 26.77 2.77 -2.36
C ALA A 224 25.24 2.66 -2.32
N GLU A 225 24.65 1.51 -2.68
CA GLU A 225 23.21 1.28 -2.62
C GLU A 225 22.67 1.30 -1.19
N ARG A 226 23.44 0.73 -0.23
CA ARG A 226 23.12 0.84 1.19
C ARG A 226 23.10 2.28 1.65
N ALA A 227 24.14 3.04 1.30
CA ALA A 227 24.22 4.44 1.64
C ALA A 227 23.07 5.25 1.02
N GLU A 228 22.73 5.01 -0.24
CA GLU A 228 21.61 5.63 -0.94
C GLU A 228 20.28 5.36 -0.21
N PHE A 229 20.00 4.09 0.14
CA PHE A 229 18.78 3.70 0.81
C PHE A 229 18.62 4.38 2.18
N PHE A 230 19.64 4.31 3.03
CA PHE A 230 19.57 4.92 4.36
C PHE A 230 19.68 6.44 4.35
N ALA A 231 20.29 7.03 3.29
CA ALA A 231 20.33 8.47 3.13
C ALA A 231 18.97 9.09 2.78
N SER A 232 18.01 8.31 2.29
CA SER A 232 16.68 8.80 1.91
C SER A 232 15.73 9.03 3.09
N THR A 233 16.07 8.51 4.29
CA THR A 233 15.24 8.59 5.49
C THR A 233 15.93 9.34 6.62
N VAL A 234 15.12 9.85 7.54
CA VAL A 234 15.61 10.41 8.81
C VAL A 234 15.97 9.24 9.73
N ALA A 235 17.19 9.28 10.30
CA ALA A 235 17.64 8.26 11.24
C ALA A 235 16.66 8.13 12.42
N ASP A 236 16.48 6.90 12.90
CA ASP A 236 15.64 6.56 14.06
C ASP A 236 14.15 6.95 13.94
N SER A 237 13.72 7.34 12.73
CA SER A 237 12.31 7.67 12.48
C SER A 237 11.43 6.45 12.22
N ARG A 238 12.02 5.26 12.06
CA ARG A 238 11.29 4.04 11.73
C ARG A 238 10.31 3.64 12.82
N ARG A 239 9.09 3.29 12.38
CA ARG A 239 8.03 2.71 13.19
C ARG A 239 7.45 1.51 12.47
N ASP A 240 7.31 0.40 13.16
CA ASP A 240 6.73 -0.82 12.62
C ASP A 240 5.42 -1.12 13.35
N ILE A 241 4.41 -1.53 12.59
CA ILE A 241 3.14 -2.07 13.09
C ILE A 241 3.04 -3.49 12.57
N LEU A 242 2.60 -4.40 13.43
CA LEU A 242 2.19 -5.75 13.06
C LEU A 242 0.79 -5.99 13.63
N ALA A 243 -0.15 -6.29 12.74
CA ALA A 243 -1.53 -6.49 13.13
C ALA A 243 -2.10 -7.75 12.48
N ARG A 244 -3.09 -8.36 13.16
CA ARG A 244 -3.96 -9.38 12.59
C ARG A 244 -5.11 -8.69 11.90
N ILE A 245 -5.41 -9.09 10.69
CA ILE A 245 -6.61 -8.68 9.98
C ILE A 245 -7.78 -9.49 10.52
N THR A 246 -8.81 -8.81 11.00
CA THR A 246 -10.01 -9.44 11.56
C THR A 246 -11.10 -9.60 10.50
N HIS A 247 -11.27 -8.62 9.64
CA HIS A 247 -12.15 -8.67 8.47
C HIS A 247 -11.51 -7.90 7.31
N SER A 248 -11.82 -8.31 6.11
CA SER A 248 -11.39 -7.58 4.90
C SER A 248 -12.34 -7.84 3.74
N GLY A 249 -12.40 -6.91 2.81
CA GLY A 249 -13.12 -7.05 1.56
C GLY A 249 -12.47 -6.21 0.47
N HIS A 250 -12.58 -6.66 -0.77
CA HIS A 250 -12.10 -5.95 -1.96
C HIS A 250 -13.02 -6.26 -3.14
N LYS A 251 -12.97 -5.39 -4.14
CA LYS A 251 -13.72 -5.53 -5.39
C LYS A 251 -12.95 -6.35 -6.40
#